data_33d0ca386722fc4dc47046e600fab3ef
#
_entry.id   33d0ca386722fc4dc47046e600fab3ef
#
_cell.length_a   1.000
_cell.length_b   1.000
_cell.length_c   1.000
_cell.angle_alpha   90.00
_cell.angle_beta   90.00
_cell.angle_gamma   90.00
#
_symmetry.space_group_name_H-M   'P 1'
#
loop_
_entity.id
_entity.type
_entity.pdbx_description
1 polymer ?
#
loop_
_entity_poly.entity_id
_entity_poly.type
_entity_poly.pdbx_seq_one_letter_code
_entity_poly.pdbx_strand_id
1 'polypeptide(L)'
;MKQRIWKIGLLMFLSGFFVNRTFAQECKELLGEKEGKYYFQNGTIITAKDRQTAIVTYNDIKKGNEYFSNGYKNFVEGNYKSAIEWYNKALKLGNTDASCNLGYCYEHGLGVEKDKYKAFECYMRSAQVGDAIAQFNVARMFEYDKKYEEAVEFYEKAAKQGHMTSQRKLGNYYFYSRGVRRNYTTAVQWYEKAAKQGDKEAQIDIAECYYDGAGVAQNYLEAVKWYVKAANQGSSDAQYQLGYMYSEGLGVTRDYTESIRWYRKAADNGDADAIFCLANKYYNGQGVTQDYDKALELYHKAADKGVYQAMYVISECYTYGRGVKKDLNQANYWKQKAKELENKNK
;
A
#
# COMPACT_ATOMS: atom_id res chain seq x y z
N MET A 1 -10.35 4.51 12.66
CA MET A 1 -11.32 4.87 11.62
C MET A 1 -11.16 6.32 11.13
N LYS A 2 -11.10 7.36 11.99
CA LYS A 2 -10.90 8.77 11.58
C LYS A 2 -9.57 9.05 10.83
N GLN A 3 -8.46 8.41 11.18
CA GLN A 3 -7.16 8.63 10.50
C GLN A 3 -7.05 8.02 9.10
N ARG A 4 -7.82 6.95 8.79
CA ARG A 4 -7.86 6.38 7.42
C ARG A 4 -8.67 7.23 6.44
N ILE A 5 -9.72 7.89 6.94
CA ILE A 5 -10.53 8.82 6.13
C ILE A 5 -9.71 10.05 5.72
N TRP A 6 -8.82 10.54 6.62
CA TRP A 6 -7.92 11.65 6.33
C TRP A 6 -6.92 11.35 5.20
N LYS A 7 -6.38 10.13 5.14
CA LYS A 7 -5.44 9.75 4.07
C LYS A 7 -6.15 9.60 2.72
N ILE A 8 -7.37 9.10 2.69
CA ILE A 8 -8.17 8.99 1.46
C ILE A 8 -8.61 10.39 0.98
N GLY A 9 -9.04 11.26 1.89
CA GLY A 9 -9.39 12.64 1.57
C GLY A 9 -8.20 13.47 1.06
N LEU A 10 -7.00 13.26 1.60
CA LEU A 10 -5.79 13.97 1.14
C LEU A 10 -5.32 13.48 -0.24
N LEU A 11 -5.47 12.18 -0.54
CA LEU A 11 -5.18 11.62 -1.87
C LEU A 11 -6.17 12.11 -2.94
N MET A 12 -7.46 12.26 -2.59
CA MET A 12 -8.45 12.86 -3.49
C MET A 12 -8.19 14.34 -3.77
N PHE A 13 -7.64 15.08 -2.78
CA PHE A 13 -7.32 16.51 -2.94
C PHE A 13 -6.11 16.75 -3.85
N LEU A 14 -5.15 15.82 -3.89
CA LEU A 14 -3.92 15.98 -4.69
C LEU A 14 -4.07 15.57 -6.16
N SER A 15 -5.04 14.72 -6.51
CA SER A 15 -5.24 14.28 -7.90
C SER A 15 -6.17 15.17 -8.73
N GLY A 16 -7.06 15.94 -8.10
CA GLY A 16 -8.00 16.84 -8.77
C GLY A 16 -7.52 18.29 -8.95
N PHE A 17 -6.40 18.69 -8.34
CA PHE A 17 -5.96 20.10 -8.29
C PHE A 17 -4.63 20.40 -8.99
N PHE A 18 -4.02 19.44 -9.70
CA PHE A 18 -2.81 19.71 -10.50
C PHE A 18 -3.07 20.07 -11.95
N VAL A 19 -4.25 20.61 -12.24
CA VAL A 19 -4.46 21.35 -13.49
C VAL A 19 -4.49 22.85 -13.17
N ASN A 20 -3.32 23.46 -13.32
CA ASN A 20 -3.10 24.90 -13.44
C ASN A 20 -3.43 25.81 -12.24
N ARG A 21 -2.53 25.84 -11.27
CA ARG A 21 -2.39 26.94 -10.30
C ARG A 21 -1.52 28.07 -10.84
N THR A 22 -1.69 28.46 -12.08
CA THR A 22 -1.08 29.68 -12.63
C THR A 22 -2.08 30.36 -13.54
N PHE A 23 -2.99 31.09 -13.00
CA PHE A 23 -3.79 32.17 -13.58
C PHE A 23 -5.08 32.33 -12.78
N ALA A 24 -4.92 32.59 -11.47
CA ALA A 24 -6.02 33.14 -10.68
C ALA A 24 -5.98 34.65 -10.86
N GLN A 25 -6.63 35.13 -11.88
CA GLN A 25 -7.15 36.49 -11.89
C GLN A 25 -8.48 36.53 -12.61
N GLU A 26 -9.44 37.10 -11.90
CA GLU A 26 -10.83 37.19 -12.30
C GLU A 26 -10.99 37.72 -13.71
N CYS A 27 -11.63 36.91 -14.51
CA CYS A 27 -12.19 37.43 -15.71
C CYS A 27 -13.55 36.78 -15.96
N LYS A 28 -14.57 37.59 -16.13
CA LYS A 28 -15.97 37.17 -16.32
C LYS A 28 -16.37 36.93 -17.77
N GLU A 29 -15.43 36.91 -18.71
CA GLU A 29 -15.75 36.94 -20.12
C GLU A 29 -15.07 35.84 -20.93
N LEU A 30 -15.74 35.41 -21.98
CA LEU A 30 -15.22 34.60 -23.04
C LEU A 30 -14.07 35.34 -23.74
N LEU A 31 -12.88 34.77 -23.76
CA LEU A 31 -11.68 35.41 -24.32
C LEU A 31 -11.62 35.41 -25.86
N GLY A 32 -12.33 34.46 -26.50
CA GLY A 32 -12.35 34.36 -27.93
C GLY A 32 -12.89 33.03 -28.44
N GLU A 33 -13.05 32.98 -29.76
CA GLU A 33 -13.48 31.79 -30.51
C GLU A 33 -12.48 31.51 -31.63
N LYS A 34 -12.11 30.24 -31.78
CA LYS A 34 -11.34 29.75 -32.94
C LYS A 34 -11.78 28.33 -33.30
N GLU A 35 -12.21 28.14 -34.53
CA GLU A 35 -12.57 26.80 -35.07
C GLU A 35 -13.64 26.08 -34.20
N GLY A 36 -14.68 26.82 -33.74
CA GLY A 36 -15.72 26.26 -32.86
C GLY A 36 -15.27 25.96 -31.44
N LYS A 37 -14.11 26.42 -31.04
CA LYS A 37 -13.61 26.34 -29.67
C LYS A 37 -13.73 27.70 -28.99
N TYR A 38 -14.31 27.69 -27.78
CA TYR A 38 -14.54 28.87 -26.97
C TYR A 38 -13.61 28.81 -25.76
N TYR A 39 -12.83 29.85 -25.55
CA TYR A 39 -11.79 29.95 -24.54
C TYR A 39 -12.27 30.82 -23.38
N PHE A 40 -12.29 30.25 -22.18
CA PHE A 40 -12.68 30.95 -20.97
C PHE A 40 -11.47 31.28 -20.11
N GLN A 41 -11.59 32.31 -19.31
CA GLN A 41 -10.48 32.90 -18.56
C GLN A 41 -9.85 32.00 -17.50
N ASN A 42 -10.59 31.00 -16.99
CA ASN A 42 -10.05 29.97 -16.10
C ASN A 42 -9.30 28.86 -16.86
N GLY A 43 -9.02 29.04 -18.15
CA GLY A 43 -8.38 28.05 -19.01
C GLY A 43 -9.33 26.98 -19.58
N THR A 44 -10.62 27.04 -19.28
CA THR A 44 -11.60 26.11 -19.85
C THR A 44 -11.76 26.34 -21.35
N ILE A 45 -11.68 25.28 -22.14
CA ILE A 45 -11.93 25.29 -23.59
C ILE A 45 -13.17 24.45 -23.85
N ILE A 46 -14.18 25.03 -24.49
CA ILE A 46 -15.42 24.36 -24.82
C ILE A 46 -15.60 24.34 -26.35
N THR A 47 -15.81 23.17 -26.91
CA THR A 47 -16.22 23.02 -28.29
C THR A 47 -17.74 23.07 -28.34
N ALA A 48 -18.30 24.05 -29.04
CA ALA A 48 -19.74 24.22 -29.15
C ALA A 48 -20.09 24.76 -30.55
N LYS A 49 -21.37 24.57 -30.96
CA LYS A 49 -21.85 25.04 -32.24
C LYS A 49 -22.01 26.57 -32.33
N ASP A 50 -22.17 27.20 -31.18
CA ASP A 50 -22.34 28.65 -31.05
C ASP A 50 -21.92 29.15 -29.68
N ARG A 51 -21.74 30.49 -29.57
CA ARG A 51 -21.32 31.20 -28.35
C ARG A 51 -22.27 30.98 -27.19
N GLN A 52 -23.58 30.98 -27.45
CA GLN A 52 -24.57 30.83 -26.37
C GLN A 52 -24.48 29.43 -25.73
N THR A 53 -24.35 28.40 -26.54
CA THR A 53 -24.14 27.01 -26.07
C THR A 53 -22.88 26.89 -25.27
N ALA A 54 -21.77 27.53 -25.69
CA ALA A 54 -20.52 27.53 -24.94
C ALA A 54 -20.65 28.19 -23.56
N ILE A 55 -21.35 29.33 -23.49
CA ILE A 55 -21.57 30.03 -22.21
C ILE A 55 -22.46 29.22 -21.26
N VAL A 56 -23.54 28.60 -21.75
CA VAL A 56 -24.40 27.73 -20.94
C VAL A 56 -23.59 26.56 -20.41
N THR A 57 -22.85 25.86 -21.26
CA THR A 57 -22.00 24.73 -20.86
C THR A 57 -20.96 25.14 -19.82
N TYR A 58 -20.33 26.29 -19.99
CA TYR A 58 -19.36 26.81 -19.02
C TYR A 58 -19.99 27.06 -17.64
N ASN A 59 -21.18 27.67 -17.62
CA ASN A 59 -21.91 27.95 -16.39
C ASN A 59 -22.35 26.66 -15.70
N ASP A 60 -22.76 25.64 -16.46
CA ASP A 60 -23.12 24.33 -15.92
C ASP A 60 -21.91 23.62 -15.31
N ILE A 61 -20.75 23.64 -15.99
CA ILE A 61 -19.48 23.12 -15.44
C ILE A 61 -19.14 23.84 -14.13
N LYS A 62 -19.18 25.17 -14.12
CA LYS A 62 -18.86 25.97 -12.93
C LYS A 62 -19.77 25.61 -11.75
N LYS A 63 -21.09 25.53 -12.00
CA LYS A 63 -22.08 25.19 -10.99
C LYS A 63 -21.97 23.72 -10.55
N GLY A 64 -21.64 22.81 -11.47
CA GLY A 64 -21.35 21.42 -11.17
C GLY A 64 -20.17 21.26 -10.22
N ASN A 65 -19.09 22.03 -10.43
CA ASN A 65 -17.93 22.05 -9.55
C ASN A 65 -18.25 22.64 -8.17
N GLU A 66 -19.08 23.67 -8.10
CA GLU A 66 -19.56 24.21 -6.81
C GLU A 66 -20.39 23.17 -6.05
N TYR A 67 -21.30 22.48 -6.70
CA TYR A 67 -22.09 21.42 -6.09
C TYR A 67 -21.23 20.26 -5.63
N PHE A 68 -20.21 19.85 -6.40
CA PHE A 68 -19.24 18.85 -6.00
C PHE A 68 -18.50 19.28 -4.72
N SER A 69 -18.00 20.53 -4.69
CA SER A 69 -17.30 21.07 -3.52
C SER A 69 -18.17 21.07 -2.26
N ASN A 70 -19.47 21.47 -2.40
CA ASN A 70 -20.43 21.43 -1.30
C ASN A 70 -20.68 19.97 -0.84
N GLY A 71 -20.79 19.03 -1.78
CA GLY A 71 -20.90 17.62 -1.50
C GLY A 71 -19.71 17.08 -0.73
N TYR A 72 -18.51 17.41 -1.18
CA TYR A 72 -17.27 17.00 -0.53
C TYR A 72 -17.12 17.58 0.89
N LYS A 73 -17.47 18.86 1.10
CA LYS A 73 -17.49 19.46 2.43
C LYS A 73 -18.43 18.71 3.37
N ASN A 74 -19.66 18.45 2.95
CA ASN A 74 -20.62 17.67 3.75
C ASN A 74 -20.14 16.24 4.01
N PHE A 75 -19.47 15.62 3.05
CA PHE A 75 -18.88 14.29 3.21
C PHE A 75 -17.80 14.26 4.31
N VAL A 76 -16.88 15.22 4.31
CA VAL A 76 -15.81 15.33 5.32
C VAL A 76 -16.37 15.61 6.72
N GLU A 77 -17.46 16.39 6.80
CA GLU A 77 -18.17 16.68 8.04
C GLU A 77 -19.03 15.49 8.54
N GLY A 78 -19.14 14.41 7.77
CA GLY A 78 -19.95 13.23 8.10
C GLY A 78 -21.44 13.36 7.75
N ASN A 79 -21.84 14.43 7.10
CA ASN A 79 -23.22 14.72 6.68
C ASN A 79 -23.52 13.99 5.36
N TYR A 80 -23.43 12.66 5.34
CA TYR A 80 -23.42 11.85 4.12
C TYR A 80 -24.70 11.97 3.26
N LYS A 81 -25.88 12.10 3.89
CA LYS A 81 -27.14 12.29 3.12
C LYS A 81 -27.10 13.59 2.31
N SER A 82 -26.70 14.70 2.96
CA SER A 82 -26.53 15.99 2.27
C SER A 82 -25.45 15.93 1.20
N ALA A 83 -24.33 15.24 1.48
CA ALA A 83 -23.26 15.04 0.50
C ALA A 83 -23.76 14.36 -0.77
N ILE A 84 -24.58 13.31 -0.63
CA ILE A 84 -25.18 12.58 -1.76
C ILE A 84 -26.12 13.47 -2.57
N GLU A 85 -26.93 14.30 -1.92
CA GLU A 85 -27.80 15.25 -2.62
C GLU A 85 -26.99 16.23 -3.49
N TRP A 86 -25.90 16.76 -2.93
CA TRP A 86 -25.01 17.66 -3.66
C TRP A 86 -24.27 16.94 -4.81
N TYR A 87 -23.78 15.72 -4.59
CA TYR A 87 -23.14 14.92 -5.64
C TYR A 87 -24.12 14.62 -6.78
N ASN A 88 -25.37 14.30 -6.47
CA ASN A 88 -26.40 14.08 -7.49
C ASN A 88 -26.71 15.36 -8.29
N LYS A 89 -26.70 16.55 -7.65
CA LYS A 89 -26.84 17.82 -8.35
C LYS A 89 -25.63 18.08 -9.27
N ALA A 90 -24.41 17.79 -8.80
CA ALA A 90 -23.19 17.93 -9.59
C ALA A 90 -23.20 17.01 -10.82
N LEU A 91 -23.60 15.75 -10.66
CA LEU A 91 -23.75 14.78 -11.75
C LEU A 91 -24.72 15.22 -12.83
N LYS A 92 -25.85 15.82 -12.45
CA LYS A 92 -26.86 16.35 -13.42
C LYS A 92 -26.26 17.46 -14.30
N LEU A 93 -25.21 18.14 -13.83
CA LEU A 93 -24.48 19.17 -14.57
C LEU A 93 -23.18 18.65 -15.22
N GLY A 94 -23.04 17.31 -15.30
CA GLY A 94 -21.93 16.68 -15.99
C GLY A 94 -20.63 16.57 -15.18
N ASN A 95 -20.63 16.90 -13.88
CA ASN A 95 -19.46 16.72 -13.03
C ASN A 95 -19.28 15.24 -12.67
N THR A 96 -18.37 14.56 -13.34
CA THR A 96 -18.13 13.12 -13.18
C THR A 96 -17.33 12.77 -11.93
N ASP A 97 -16.59 13.71 -11.34
CA ASP A 97 -15.83 13.49 -10.09
C ASP A 97 -16.76 13.12 -8.93
N ALA A 98 -17.99 13.69 -8.94
CA ALA A 98 -19.02 13.35 -7.97
C ALA A 98 -19.44 11.87 -8.03
N SER A 99 -19.25 11.20 -9.19
CA SER A 99 -19.60 9.78 -9.36
C SER A 99 -18.69 8.87 -8.54
N CYS A 100 -17.38 9.15 -8.48
CA CYS A 100 -16.45 8.37 -7.69
C CYS A 100 -16.80 8.42 -6.19
N ASN A 101 -17.09 9.61 -5.66
CA ASN A 101 -17.48 9.78 -4.26
C ASN A 101 -18.85 9.16 -3.95
N LEU A 102 -19.79 9.23 -4.88
CA LEU A 102 -21.10 8.58 -4.75
C LEU A 102 -20.94 7.04 -4.74
N GLY A 103 -20.05 6.50 -5.60
CA GLY A 103 -19.68 5.09 -5.58
C GLY A 103 -19.13 4.65 -4.23
N TYR A 104 -18.27 5.47 -3.60
CA TYR A 104 -17.77 5.22 -2.26
C TYR A 104 -18.89 5.21 -1.20
N CYS A 105 -19.85 6.13 -1.31
CA CYS A 105 -21.00 6.16 -0.41
C CYS A 105 -21.84 4.87 -0.52
N TYR A 106 -22.13 4.40 -1.74
CA TYR A 106 -22.84 3.14 -1.94
C TYR A 106 -22.07 1.92 -1.49
N GLU A 107 -20.74 1.89 -1.72
CA GLU A 107 -19.89 0.75 -1.30
C GLU A 107 -19.88 0.58 0.22
N HIS A 108 -19.89 1.69 0.96
CA HIS A 108 -19.75 1.68 2.41
C HIS A 108 -21.07 1.88 3.17
N GLY A 109 -22.16 2.18 2.46
CA GLY A 109 -23.46 2.47 3.09
C GLY A 109 -23.48 3.81 3.84
N LEU A 110 -22.77 4.82 3.32
CA LEU A 110 -22.67 6.14 3.94
C LEU A 110 -23.82 7.04 3.46
N GLY A 111 -24.80 7.27 4.32
CA GLY A 111 -26.00 8.09 4.00
C GLY A 111 -27.01 7.43 3.06
N VAL A 112 -26.71 6.25 2.55
CA VAL A 112 -27.54 5.38 1.71
C VAL A 112 -27.36 3.94 2.12
N GLU A 113 -28.28 3.07 1.70
CA GLU A 113 -28.10 1.63 1.83
C GLU A 113 -26.91 1.15 1.00
N LYS A 114 -26.17 0.19 1.54
CA LYS A 114 -25.00 -0.40 0.88
C LYS A 114 -25.44 -1.15 -0.37
N ASP A 115 -24.87 -0.76 -1.52
CA ASP A 115 -25.20 -1.33 -2.82
C ASP A 115 -23.94 -1.42 -3.71
N LYS A 116 -23.40 -2.63 -3.84
CA LYS A 116 -22.19 -2.87 -4.63
C LYS A 116 -22.42 -2.63 -6.14
N TYR A 117 -23.60 -2.88 -6.65
CA TYR A 117 -23.89 -2.69 -8.08
C TYR A 117 -23.94 -1.20 -8.42
N LYS A 118 -24.63 -0.40 -7.61
CA LYS A 118 -24.63 1.07 -7.79
C LYS A 118 -23.24 1.67 -7.58
N ALA A 119 -22.47 1.13 -6.62
CA ALA A 119 -21.07 1.55 -6.43
C ALA A 119 -20.24 1.29 -7.69
N PHE A 120 -20.36 0.09 -8.29
CA PHE A 120 -19.70 -0.26 -9.53
C PHE A 120 -20.08 0.64 -10.69
N GLU A 121 -21.38 0.88 -10.89
CA GLU A 121 -21.87 1.80 -11.94
C GLU A 121 -21.31 3.21 -11.78
N CYS A 122 -21.29 3.71 -10.55
CA CYS A 122 -20.73 5.02 -10.24
C CYS A 122 -19.22 5.07 -10.50
N TYR A 123 -18.47 4.07 -10.06
CA TYR A 123 -17.04 4.01 -10.34
C TYR A 123 -16.75 3.86 -11.83
N MET A 124 -17.50 3.01 -12.56
CA MET A 124 -17.33 2.84 -14.01
C MET A 124 -17.54 4.14 -14.77
N ARG A 125 -18.56 4.93 -14.40
CA ARG A 125 -18.82 6.23 -15.03
C ARG A 125 -17.63 7.18 -14.87
N SER A 126 -17.06 7.27 -13.68
CA SER A 126 -15.86 8.10 -13.41
C SER A 126 -14.60 7.53 -14.07
N ALA A 127 -14.44 6.20 -14.04
CA ALA A 127 -13.29 5.51 -14.66
C ALA A 127 -13.24 5.70 -16.20
N GLN A 128 -14.41 5.75 -16.86
CA GLN A 128 -14.52 5.96 -18.32
C GLN A 128 -14.04 7.34 -18.76
N VAL A 129 -14.18 8.35 -17.92
CA VAL A 129 -13.65 9.70 -18.19
C VAL A 129 -12.21 9.88 -17.72
N GLY A 130 -11.59 8.83 -17.20
CA GLY A 130 -10.15 8.81 -16.94
C GLY A 130 -9.75 8.97 -15.47
N ASP A 131 -10.68 9.02 -14.51
CA ASP A 131 -10.35 9.13 -13.09
C ASP A 131 -9.56 7.89 -12.61
N ALA A 132 -8.32 8.11 -12.19
CA ALA A 132 -7.41 7.05 -11.76
C ALA A 132 -7.88 6.34 -10.46
N ILE A 133 -8.56 7.05 -9.57
CA ILE A 133 -9.11 6.49 -8.33
C ILE A 133 -10.29 5.59 -8.65
N ALA A 134 -11.17 6.05 -9.52
CA ALA A 134 -12.30 5.25 -9.98
C ALA A 134 -11.84 4.01 -10.75
N GLN A 135 -10.83 4.15 -11.63
CA GLN A 135 -10.21 3.01 -12.32
C GLN A 135 -9.64 1.99 -11.33
N PHE A 136 -8.94 2.44 -10.28
CA PHE A 136 -8.47 1.56 -9.21
C PHE A 136 -9.63 0.85 -8.50
N ASN A 137 -10.72 1.57 -8.18
CA ASN A 137 -11.87 0.99 -7.50
C ASN A 137 -12.59 -0.05 -8.37
N VAL A 138 -12.75 0.22 -9.67
CA VAL A 138 -13.28 -0.75 -10.64
C VAL A 138 -12.39 -1.99 -10.69
N ALA A 139 -11.07 -1.81 -10.81
CA ALA A 139 -10.11 -2.92 -10.82
C ALA A 139 -10.21 -3.78 -9.57
N ARG A 140 -10.32 -3.15 -8.40
CA ARG A 140 -10.48 -3.83 -7.11
C ARG A 140 -11.79 -4.61 -7.01
N MET A 141 -12.87 -4.11 -7.61
CA MET A 141 -14.14 -4.84 -7.67
C MET A 141 -14.05 -6.05 -8.59
N PHE A 142 -13.40 -5.95 -9.75
CA PHE A 142 -13.11 -7.08 -10.61
C PHE A 142 -12.17 -8.10 -9.93
N GLU A 143 -11.14 -7.64 -9.19
CA GLU A 143 -10.26 -8.53 -8.39
C GLU A 143 -11.06 -9.32 -7.34
N TYR A 144 -12.00 -8.67 -6.65
CA TYR A 144 -12.88 -9.33 -5.68
C TYR A 144 -13.73 -10.43 -6.33
N ASP A 145 -14.24 -10.19 -7.53
CA ASP A 145 -15.03 -11.15 -8.31
C ASP A 145 -14.16 -12.16 -9.08
N LYS A 146 -12.82 -12.16 -8.83
CA LYS A 146 -11.81 -13.02 -9.49
C LYS A 146 -11.73 -12.85 -11.01
N LYS A 147 -12.21 -11.74 -11.54
CA LYS A 147 -12.09 -11.32 -12.93
C LYS A 147 -10.75 -10.61 -13.12
N TYR A 148 -9.67 -11.41 -13.15
CA TYR A 148 -8.32 -10.88 -13.04
C TYR A 148 -7.85 -10.15 -14.33
N GLU A 149 -8.32 -10.58 -15.48
CA GLU A 149 -7.98 -9.95 -16.76
C GLU A 149 -8.56 -8.54 -16.84
N GLU A 150 -9.84 -8.38 -16.50
CA GLU A 150 -10.49 -7.09 -16.43
C GLU A 150 -9.87 -6.21 -15.34
N ALA A 151 -9.50 -6.79 -14.20
CA ALA A 151 -8.83 -6.05 -13.13
C ALA A 151 -7.49 -5.46 -13.61
N VAL A 152 -6.69 -6.23 -14.35
CA VAL A 152 -5.42 -5.77 -14.92
C VAL A 152 -5.62 -4.58 -15.85
N GLU A 153 -6.62 -4.61 -16.73
CA GLU A 153 -6.89 -3.52 -17.67
C GLU A 153 -7.10 -2.18 -16.92
N PHE A 154 -7.91 -2.21 -15.87
CA PHE A 154 -8.20 -1.00 -15.10
C PHE A 154 -7.05 -0.60 -14.16
N TYR A 155 -6.34 -1.58 -13.54
CA TYR A 155 -5.12 -1.27 -12.80
C TYR A 155 -4.07 -0.62 -13.70
N GLU A 156 -3.93 -1.08 -14.95
CA GLU A 156 -2.97 -0.51 -15.89
C GLU A 156 -3.32 0.94 -16.26
N LYS A 157 -4.59 1.24 -16.49
CA LYS A 157 -5.04 2.62 -16.75
C LYS A 157 -4.71 3.54 -15.58
N ALA A 158 -5.02 3.14 -14.35
CA ALA A 158 -4.71 3.92 -13.16
C ALA A 158 -3.19 4.02 -12.90
N ALA A 159 -2.44 2.93 -13.08
CA ALA A 159 -0.99 2.88 -12.89
C ALA A 159 -0.23 3.79 -13.86
N LYS A 160 -0.68 3.88 -15.12
CA LYS A 160 -0.13 4.80 -16.13
C LYS A 160 -0.31 6.26 -15.75
N GLN A 161 -1.35 6.58 -14.98
CA GLN A 161 -1.60 7.92 -14.43
C GLN A 161 -0.84 8.19 -13.12
N GLY A 162 -0.01 7.24 -12.67
CA GLY A 162 0.79 7.39 -11.45
C GLY A 162 0.12 6.89 -10.17
N HIS A 163 -1.07 6.25 -10.23
CA HIS A 163 -1.73 5.73 -9.04
C HIS A 163 -0.86 4.65 -8.36
N MET A 164 -0.26 5.01 -7.24
CA MET A 164 0.78 4.25 -6.54
C MET A 164 0.35 2.81 -6.22
N THR A 165 -0.82 2.64 -5.60
CA THR A 165 -1.33 1.31 -5.24
C THR A 165 -1.61 0.44 -6.48
N SER A 166 -2.09 1.03 -7.59
CA SER A 166 -2.30 0.31 -8.85
C SER A 166 -0.99 -0.14 -9.46
N GLN A 167 0.07 0.67 -9.38
CA GLN A 167 1.40 0.28 -9.83
C GLN A 167 1.90 -0.95 -9.06
N ARG A 168 1.83 -0.95 -7.73
CA ARG A 168 2.21 -2.12 -6.94
C ARG A 168 1.34 -3.35 -7.25
N LYS A 169 0.02 -3.17 -7.29
CA LYS A 169 -0.92 -4.26 -7.65
C LYS A 169 -0.57 -4.86 -9.01
N LEU A 170 -0.30 -4.03 -10.01
CA LEU A 170 0.07 -4.48 -11.35
C LEU A 170 1.40 -5.25 -11.33
N GLY A 171 2.38 -4.82 -10.54
CA GLY A 171 3.60 -5.58 -10.25
C GLY A 171 3.28 -6.99 -9.75
N ASN A 172 2.40 -7.12 -8.75
CA ASN A 172 1.96 -8.40 -8.21
C ASN A 172 1.28 -9.28 -9.28
N TYR A 173 0.45 -8.71 -10.13
CA TYR A 173 -0.24 -9.45 -11.20
C TYR A 173 0.76 -10.07 -12.18
N TYR A 174 1.77 -9.31 -12.62
CA TYR A 174 2.83 -9.84 -13.49
C TYR A 174 3.75 -10.82 -12.77
N PHE A 175 4.02 -10.61 -11.48
CA PHE A 175 4.89 -11.47 -10.68
C PHE A 175 4.26 -12.86 -10.45
N TYR A 176 2.99 -12.88 -10.04
CA TYR A 176 2.26 -14.11 -9.69
C TYR A 176 1.43 -14.71 -10.84
N SER A 177 1.49 -14.14 -12.05
CA SER A 177 0.72 -14.63 -13.22
C SER A 177 -0.79 -14.62 -13.01
N ARG A 178 -1.34 -13.53 -12.46
CA ARG A 178 -2.78 -13.38 -12.24
C ARG A 178 -3.42 -12.60 -13.37
N GLY A 179 -4.25 -13.26 -14.21
CA GLY A 179 -4.90 -12.61 -15.36
C GLY A 179 -3.96 -12.11 -16.47
N VAL A 180 -2.65 -12.31 -16.31
CA VAL A 180 -1.61 -11.98 -17.29
C VAL A 180 -0.53 -13.03 -17.30
N ARG A 181 0.20 -13.16 -18.42
CA ARG A 181 1.38 -14.01 -18.47
C ARG A 181 2.46 -13.48 -17.51
N ARG A 182 3.08 -14.38 -16.75
CA ARG A 182 4.18 -14.04 -15.83
C ARG A 182 5.29 -13.26 -16.54
N ASN A 183 5.69 -12.16 -15.94
CA ASN A 183 6.81 -11.35 -16.41
C ASN A 183 7.46 -10.59 -15.25
N TYR A 184 8.50 -11.14 -14.68
CA TYR A 184 9.22 -10.54 -13.56
C TYR A 184 9.85 -9.19 -13.90
N THR A 185 10.37 -9.01 -15.13
CA THR A 185 10.94 -7.73 -15.55
C THR A 185 9.89 -6.62 -15.56
N THR A 186 8.70 -6.91 -16.07
CA THR A 186 7.58 -5.95 -16.03
C THR A 186 7.11 -5.71 -14.59
N ALA A 187 7.09 -6.75 -13.74
CA ALA A 187 6.73 -6.60 -12.33
C ALA A 187 7.67 -5.62 -11.61
N VAL A 188 8.99 -5.81 -11.78
CA VAL A 188 10.02 -4.92 -11.21
C VAL A 188 9.84 -3.47 -11.66
N GLN A 189 9.55 -3.23 -12.95
CA GLN A 189 9.32 -1.88 -13.44
C GLN A 189 8.14 -1.18 -12.74
N TRP A 190 7.08 -1.92 -12.44
CA TRP A 190 5.92 -1.39 -11.74
C TRP A 190 6.17 -1.22 -10.25
N TYR A 191 6.84 -2.19 -9.59
CA TYR A 191 7.27 -2.04 -8.20
C TYR A 191 8.18 -0.84 -8.02
N GLU A 192 9.14 -0.63 -8.92
CA GLU A 192 10.05 0.52 -8.85
C GLU A 192 9.31 1.86 -8.92
N LYS A 193 8.29 1.98 -9.76
CA LYS A 193 7.47 3.19 -9.85
C LYS A 193 6.72 3.46 -8.54
N ALA A 194 6.09 2.44 -7.94
CA ALA A 194 5.39 2.58 -6.68
C ALA A 194 6.36 2.83 -5.51
N ALA A 195 7.48 2.12 -5.47
CA ALA A 195 8.52 2.25 -4.44
C ALA A 195 9.16 3.65 -4.42
N LYS A 196 9.39 4.25 -5.61
CA LYS A 196 9.88 5.63 -5.74
C LYS A 196 8.88 6.68 -5.23
N GLN A 197 7.59 6.37 -5.24
CA GLN A 197 6.55 7.22 -4.65
C GLN A 197 6.41 7.02 -3.14
N GLY A 198 7.16 6.07 -2.55
CA GLY A 198 7.15 5.81 -1.12
C GLY A 198 6.25 4.65 -0.67
N ASP A 199 5.66 3.86 -1.59
CA ASP A 199 4.91 2.67 -1.20
C ASP A 199 5.83 1.68 -0.49
N LYS A 200 5.57 1.48 0.80
CA LYS A 200 6.41 0.65 1.67
C LYS A 200 6.45 -0.81 1.22
N GLU A 201 5.31 -1.34 0.83
CA GLU A 201 5.20 -2.74 0.37
C GLU A 201 5.92 -2.92 -0.98
N ALA A 202 5.81 -1.95 -1.91
CA ALA A 202 6.56 -2.01 -3.15
C ALA A 202 8.08 -1.87 -2.94
N GLN A 203 8.51 -1.18 -1.88
CA GLN A 203 9.93 -1.14 -1.50
C GLN A 203 10.44 -2.51 -1.02
N ILE A 204 9.59 -3.30 -0.36
CA ILE A 204 9.89 -4.69 0.00
C ILE A 204 9.90 -5.55 -1.26
N ASP A 205 8.83 -5.49 -2.07
CA ASP A 205 8.70 -6.29 -3.28
C ASP A 205 9.91 -6.14 -4.22
N ILE A 206 10.39 -4.90 -4.42
CA ILE A 206 11.57 -4.64 -5.26
C ILE A 206 12.88 -5.07 -4.58
N ALA A 207 12.98 -4.96 -3.26
CA ALA A 207 14.14 -5.44 -2.52
C ALA A 207 14.27 -6.96 -2.65
N GLU A 208 13.18 -7.70 -2.55
CA GLU A 208 13.12 -9.15 -2.77
C GLU A 208 13.51 -9.50 -4.22
N CYS A 209 13.03 -8.74 -5.20
CA CYS A 209 13.43 -8.94 -6.59
C CYS A 209 14.94 -8.81 -6.79
N TYR A 210 15.59 -7.83 -6.16
CA TYR A 210 17.06 -7.68 -6.20
C TYR A 210 17.78 -8.74 -5.37
N TYR A 211 17.17 -9.17 -4.27
CA TYR A 211 17.75 -10.22 -3.41
C TYR A 211 17.77 -11.57 -4.14
N ASP A 212 16.70 -11.95 -4.82
CA ASP A 212 16.54 -13.23 -5.51
C ASP A 212 17.02 -13.20 -6.97
N GLY A 213 17.19 -12.03 -7.57
CA GLY A 213 17.46 -11.89 -9.00
C GLY A 213 16.22 -12.12 -9.87
N ALA A 214 15.02 -11.88 -9.33
CA ALA A 214 13.77 -12.08 -10.05
C ALA A 214 13.45 -10.87 -10.95
N GLY A 215 13.61 -11.04 -12.28
CA GLY A 215 13.36 -9.98 -13.28
C GLY A 215 14.44 -8.91 -13.41
N VAL A 216 15.44 -8.96 -12.55
CA VAL A 216 16.67 -8.15 -12.53
C VAL A 216 17.86 -9.02 -12.19
N ALA A 217 19.08 -8.56 -12.47
CA ALA A 217 20.27 -9.23 -11.95
C ALA A 217 20.29 -9.16 -10.42
N GLN A 218 20.63 -10.27 -9.76
CA GLN A 218 20.77 -10.31 -8.31
C GLN A 218 21.74 -9.24 -7.83
N ASN A 219 21.32 -8.44 -6.86
CA ASN A 219 22.14 -7.36 -6.31
C ASN A 219 21.76 -7.08 -4.85
N TYR A 220 22.48 -7.70 -3.93
CA TYR A 220 22.22 -7.53 -2.49
C TYR A 220 22.40 -6.09 -2.01
N LEU A 221 23.33 -5.31 -2.60
CA LEU A 221 23.49 -3.90 -2.23
C LEU A 221 22.24 -3.08 -2.57
N GLU A 222 21.64 -3.29 -3.73
CA GLU A 222 20.36 -2.63 -4.09
C GLU A 222 19.23 -3.13 -3.21
N ALA A 223 19.15 -4.43 -2.89
CA ALA A 223 18.18 -4.97 -1.95
C ALA A 223 18.28 -4.27 -0.58
N VAL A 224 19.49 -4.13 -0.02
CA VAL A 224 19.69 -3.38 1.24
C VAL A 224 19.18 -1.96 1.15
N LYS A 225 19.45 -1.24 0.08
CA LYS A 225 18.97 0.15 -0.09
C LYS A 225 17.47 0.27 -0.04
N TRP A 226 16.75 -0.67 -0.66
CA TRP A 226 15.30 -0.67 -0.66
C TRP A 226 14.73 -1.15 0.69
N TYR A 227 15.30 -2.20 1.29
CA TYR A 227 14.91 -2.61 2.64
C TYR A 227 15.12 -1.49 3.68
N VAL A 228 16.19 -0.71 3.60
CA VAL A 228 16.40 0.45 4.50
C VAL A 228 15.28 1.46 4.38
N LYS A 229 14.78 1.74 3.16
CA LYS A 229 13.66 2.66 2.97
C LYS A 229 12.38 2.12 3.62
N ALA A 230 12.05 0.84 3.41
CA ALA A 230 10.88 0.21 4.00
C ALA A 230 11.00 0.08 5.53
N ALA A 231 12.17 -0.28 6.04
CA ALA A 231 12.46 -0.39 7.46
C ALA A 231 12.35 0.95 8.22
N ASN A 232 12.74 2.05 7.58
CA ASN A 232 12.58 3.40 8.12
C ASN A 232 11.11 3.84 8.14
N GLN A 233 10.24 3.22 7.35
CA GLN A 233 8.79 3.37 7.42
C GLN A 233 8.14 2.39 8.43
N GLY A 234 8.95 1.69 9.23
CA GLY A 234 8.47 0.80 10.30
C GLY A 234 8.07 -0.61 9.84
N SER A 235 8.52 -1.07 8.66
CA SER A 235 8.31 -2.46 8.26
C SER A 235 9.16 -3.39 9.12
N SER A 236 8.53 -4.30 9.88
CA SER A 236 9.23 -5.34 10.65
C SER A 236 9.92 -6.34 9.74
N ASP A 237 9.28 -6.71 8.62
CA ASP A 237 9.85 -7.64 7.64
C ASP A 237 11.16 -7.09 7.04
N ALA A 238 11.15 -5.83 6.63
CA ALA A 238 12.35 -5.18 6.11
C ALA A 238 13.45 -5.03 7.18
N GLN A 239 13.07 -4.75 8.43
CA GLN A 239 14.00 -4.70 9.56
C GLN A 239 14.62 -6.06 9.84
N TYR A 240 13.82 -7.14 9.81
CA TYR A 240 14.32 -8.51 9.94
C TYR A 240 15.29 -8.85 8.82
N GLN A 241 14.93 -8.58 7.56
CA GLN A 241 15.80 -8.83 6.41
C GLN A 241 17.14 -8.08 6.50
N LEU A 242 17.13 -6.83 6.93
CA LEU A 242 18.36 -6.08 7.19
C LEU A 242 19.22 -6.72 8.29
N GLY A 243 18.58 -7.16 9.38
CA GLY A 243 19.27 -7.90 10.44
C GLY A 243 19.98 -9.14 9.90
N TYR A 244 19.32 -9.88 9.03
CA TYR A 244 19.88 -11.05 8.36
C TYR A 244 21.03 -10.67 7.40
N MET A 245 20.83 -9.66 6.55
CA MET A 245 21.84 -9.24 5.57
C MET A 245 23.12 -8.74 6.23
N TYR A 246 23.01 -7.98 7.33
CA TYR A 246 24.19 -7.58 8.12
C TYR A 246 24.84 -8.76 8.84
N SER A 247 24.04 -9.75 9.30
CA SER A 247 24.57 -10.97 9.93
C SER A 247 25.42 -11.81 8.98
N GLU A 248 24.96 -11.92 7.72
CA GLU A 248 25.61 -12.77 6.71
C GLU A 248 26.61 -11.99 5.83
N GLY A 249 26.59 -10.65 5.85
CA GLY A 249 27.43 -9.83 4.98
C GLY A 249 26.94 -9.79 3.54
N LEU A 250 25.61 -9.81 3.33
CA LEU A 250 24.99 -9.78 2.00
C LEU A 250 24.78 -8.34 1.54
N GLY A 251 25.53 -7.91 0.54
CA GLY A 251 25.47 -6.54 0.00
C GLY A 251 26.04 -5.45 0.93
N VAL A 252 26.46 -5.84 2.12
CA VAL A 252 27.11 -5.02 3.15
C VAL A 252 28.25 -5.80 3.80
N THR A 253 29.19 -5.11 4.44
CA THR A 253 30.16 -5.78 5.30
C THR A 253 29.44 -6.42 6.48
N ARG A 254 29.81 -7.66 6.82
CA ARG A 254 29.25 -8.36 7.98
C ARG A 254 29.44 -7.52 9.24
N ASP A 255 28.34 -7.24 9.93
CA ASP A 255 28.33 -6.46 11.17
C ASP A 255 27.22 -6.99 12.10
N TYR A 256 27.62 -7.76 13.11
CA TYR A 256 26.68 -8.31 14.07
C TYR A 256 26.06 -7.26 14.99
N THR A 257 26.75 -6.14 15.23
CA THR A 257 26.20 -5.04 16.05
C THR A 257 25.06 -4.36 15.32
N GLU A 258 25.26 -4.06 14.04
CA GLU A 258 24.20 -3.49 13.21
C GLU A 258 23.05 -4.50 12.97
N SER A 259 23.39 -5.79 12.78
CA SER A 259 22.40 -6.88 12.72
C SER A 259 21.48 -6.90 13.95
N ILE A 260 22.07 -6.83 15.16
CA ILE A 260 21.31 -6.77 16.43
C ILE A 260 20.42 -5.53 16.48
N ARG A 261 20.93 -4.40 16.02
CA ARG A 261 20.14 -3.15 16.01
C ARG A 261 18.87 -3.30 15.18
N TRP A 262 18.97 -3.93 14.01
CA TRP A 262 17.85 -4.17 13.13
C TRP A 262 16.91 -5.26 13.67
N TYR A 263 17.44 -6.39 14.15
CA TYR A 263 16.62 -7.43 14.78
C TYR A 263 15.87 -6.91 16.00
N ARG A 264 16.47 -6.03 16.81
CA ARG A 264 15.81 -5.40 17.95
C ARG A 264 14.61 -4.56 17.52
N LYS A 265 14.77 -3.73 16.50
CA LYS A 265 13.66 -2.95 15.94
C LYS A 265 12.51 -3.83 15.46
N ALA A 266 12.80 -4.91 14.76
CA ALA A 266 11.78 -5.85 14.32
C ALA A 266 11.12 -6.57 15.51
N ALA A 267 11.91 -6.99 16.49
CA ALA A 267 11.43 -7.62 17.72
C ALA A 267 10.52 -6.69 18.55
N ASP A 268 10.87 -5.41 18.64
CA ASP A 268 10.05 -4.39 19.32
C ASP A 268 8.70 -4.16 18.60
N ASN A 269 8.66 -4.38 17.29
CA ASN A 269 7.43 -4.42 16.48
C ASN A 269 6.71 -5.77 16.56
N GLY A 270 7.21 -6.72 17.35
CA GLY A 270 6.57 -8.00 17.62
C GLY A 270 6.92 -9.12 16.65
N ASP A 271 7.91 -8.96 15.79
CA ASP A 271 8.38 -9.98 14.86
C ASP A 271 9.00 -11.16 15.64
N ALA A 272 8.42 -12.36 15.47
CA ALA A 272 8.78 -13.54 16.22
C ALA A 272 10.15 -14.13 15.78
N ASP A 273 10.43 -14.09 14.49
CA ASP A 273 11.68 -14.59 13.93
C ASP A 273 12.85 -13.67 14.28
N ALA A 274 12.61 -12.36 14.30
CA ALA A 274 13.61 -11.40 14.79
C ALA A 274 13.95 -11.60 16.26
N ILE A 275 12.94 -11.90 17.12
CA ILE A 275 13.17 -12.23 18.54
C ILE A 275 14.06 -13.47 18.64
N PHE A 276 13.77 -14.50 17.86
CA PHE A 276 14.57 -15.74 17.81
C PHE A 276 16.01 -15.46 17.35
N CYS A 277 16.18 -14.69 16.26
CA CYS A 277 17.49 -14.34 15.76
C CYS A 277 18.30 -13.49 16.78
N LEU A 278 17.63 -12.56 17.47
CA LEU A 278 18.25 -11.77 18.53
C LEU A 278 18.68 -12.66 19.70
N ALA A 279 17.87 -13.66 20.08
CA ALA A 279 18.25 -14.66 21.10
C ALA A 279 19.50 -15.43 20.70
N ASN A 280 19.60 -15.85 19.42
CA ASN A 280 20.80 -16.52 18.89
C ASN A 280 22.05 -15.64 19.00
N LYS A 281 21.94 -14.31 18.83
CA LYS A 281 23.07 -13.39 18.98
C LYS A 281 23.59 -13.36 20.42
N TYR A 282 22.70 -13.29 21.41
CA TYR A 282 23.06 -13.38 22.83
C TYR A 282 23.61 -14.75 23.19
N TYR A 283 22.99 -15.83 22.70
CA TYR A 283 23.42 -17.20 22.96
C TYR A 283 24.84 -17.49 22.46
N ASN A 284 25.22 -16.96 21.30
CA ASN A 284 26.53 -17.19 20.67
C ASN A 284 27.54 -16.09 20.96
N GLY A 285 27.17 -14.99 21.60
CA GLY A 285 28.08 -13.85 21.82
C GLY A 285 28.46 -13.12 20.52
N GLN A 286 27.57 -13.09 19.53
CA GLN A 286 27.84 -12.47 18.23
C GLN A 286 27.42 -10.99 18.24
N GLY A 287 28.38 -10.08 18.25
CA GLY A 287 28.14 -8.62 18.31
C GLY A 287 27.71 -8.10 19.69
N VAL A 288 27.58 -8.98 20.66
CA VAL A 288 27.31 -8.72 22.09
C VAL A 288 28.06 -9.71 22.94
N THR A 289 28.24 -9.39 24.22
CA THR A 289 28.73 -10.39 25.19
C THR A 289 27.76 -11.54 25.29
N GLN A 290 28.29 -12.78 25.30
CA GLN A 290 27.45 -13.97 25.47
C GLN A 290 26.64 -13.89 26.76
N ASP A 291 25.35 -14.11 26.68
CA ASP A 291 24.41 -14.04 27.79
C ASP A 291 23.30 -15.08 27.59
N TYR A 292 23.47 -16.23 28.27
CA TYR A 292 22.49 -17.33 28.16
C TYR A 292 21.17 -17.03 28.86
N ASP A 293 21.19 -16.21 29.94
CA ASP A 293 19.96 -15.84 30.67
C ASP A 293 19.08 -14.96 29.77
N LYS A 294 19.71 -13.95 29.12
CA LYS A 294 19.04 -13.08 28.18
C LYS A 294 18.58 -13.83 26.91
N ALA A 295 19.39 -14.74 26.43
CA ALA A 295 19.03 -15.58 25.28
C ALA A 295 17.80 -16.43 25.61
N LEU A 296 17.78 -17.09 26.77
CA LEU A 296 16.68 -17.92 27.20
C LEU A 296 15.36 -17.13 27.37
N GLU A 297 15.43 -15.92 27.97
CA GLU A 297 14.27 -15.00 28.05
C GLU A 297 13.69 -14.74 26.65
N LEU A 298 14.54 -14.42 25.67
CA LEU A 298 14.13 -14.13 24.30
C LEU A 298 13.61 -15.38 23.57
N TYR A 299 14.21 -16.56 23.79
CA TYR A 299 13.70 -17.81 23.24
C TYR A 299 12.29 -18.12 23.78
N HIS A 300 12.03 -17.90 25.05
CA HIS A 300 10.66 -18.04 25.58
C HIS A 300 9.69 -17.08 24.91
N LYS A 301 10.06 -15.82 24.73
CA LYS A 301 9.22 -14.85 23.99
C LYS A 301 8.94 -15.29 22.55
N ALA A 302 9.94 -15.84 21.85
CA ALA A 302 9.76 -16.36 20.50
C ALA A 302 8.87 -17.62 20.50
N ALA A 303 9.06 -18.52 21.47
CA ALA A 303 8.26 -19.73 21.64
C ALA A 303 6.77 -19.42 21.92
N ASP A 304 6.49 -18.40 22.75
CA ASP A 304 5.12 -17.94 23.04
C ASP A 304 4.43 -17.37 21.78
N LYS A 305 5.21 -16.87 20.82
CA LYS A 305 4.73 -16.43 19.51
C LYS A 305 4.67 -17.56 18.44
N GLY A 306 4.98 -18.79 18.82
CA GLY A 306 4.85 -19.93 17.95
C GLY A 306 6.10 -20.32 17.16
N VAL A 307 7.27 -19.80 17.51
CA VAL A 307 8.55 -20.21 16.87
C VAL A 307 8.98 -21.55 17.48
N TYR A 308 8.71 -22.66 16.80
CA TYR A 308 9.03 -24.00 17.34
C TYR A 308 10.53 -24.26 17.44
N GLN A 309 11.35 -23.61 16.59
CA GLN A 309 12.80 -23.66 16.67
C GLN A 309 13.30 -23.14 18.04
N ALA A 310 12.68 -22.06 18.57
CA ALA A 310 13.02 -21.56 19.88
C ALA A 310 12.75 -22.61 20.98
N MET A 311 11.67 -23.39 20.86
CA MET A 311 11.34 -24.43 21.81
C MET A 311 12.38 -25.56 21.82
N TYR A 312 12.96 -25.91 20.66
CA TYR A 312 14.08 -26.86 20.60
C TYR A 312 15.32 -26.31 21.35
N VAL A 313 15.65 -25.01 21.13
CA VAL A 313 16.81 -24.42 21.82
C VAL A 313 16.56 -24.30 23.32
N ILE A 314 15.35 -23.99 23.78
CA ILE A 314 14.98 -24.01 25.19
C ILE A 314 15.20 -25.42 25.78
N SER A 315 14.80 -26.49 25.06
CA SER A 315 15.07 -27.87 25.47
C SER A 315 16.57 -28.14 25.63
N GLU A 316 17.42 -27.64 24.74
CA GLU A 316 18.86 -27.75 24.85
C GLU A 316 19.41 -26.96 26.07
N CYS A 317 18.87 -25.77 26.33
CA CYS A 317 19.25 -24.97 27.49
C CYS A 317 19.01 -25.75 28.81
N TYR A 318 17.86 -26.39 28.95
CA TYR A 318 17.59 -27.25 30.11
C TYR A 318 18.45 -28.52 30.15
N THR A 319 18.80 -29.08 28.99
CA THR A 319 19.67 -30.28 28.92
C THR A 319 21.10 -29.98 29.42
N TYR A 320 21.63 -28.83 29.02
CA TYR A 320 23.01 -28.49 29.29
C TYR A 320 23.24 -27.51 30.44
N GLY A 321 22.18 -26.90 30.94
CA GLY A 321 22.24 -25.87 32.01
C GLY A 321 22.77 -24.54 31.49
N ARG A 322 22.31 -24.09 30.34
CA ARG A 322 22.68 -22.80 29.74
C ARG A 322 21.62 -21.75 30.03
N GLY A 323 21.92 -20.78 30.91
CA GLY A 323 20.97 -19.77 31.37
C GLY A 323 19.87 -20.32 32.27
N VAL A 324 20.01 -21.58 32.73
CA VAL A 324 19.04 -22.26 33.60
C VAL A 324 19.69 -23.49 34.23
N LYS A 325 19.20 -23.91 35.42
CA LYS A 325 19.62 -25.17 36.02
C LYS A 325 19.20 -26.35 35.13
N LYS A 326 20.10 -27.35 34.99
CA LYS A 326 19.78 -28.59 34.27
C LYS A 326 18.49 -29.24 34.78
N ASP A 327 17.57 -29.55 33.86
CA ASP A 327 16.32 -30.23 34.14
C ASP A 327 15.88 -31.03 32.91
N LEU A 328 16.06 -32.34 32.94
CA LEU A 328 15.70 -33.21 31.84
C LEU A 328 14.17 -33.35 31.64
N ASN A 329 13.36 -33.11 32.67
CA ASN A 329 11.92 -33.14 32.53
C ASN A 329 11.45 -31.92 31.73
N GLN A 330 11.98 -30.73 32.06
CA GLN A 330 11.72 -29.51 31.30
C GLN A 330 12.27 -29.63 29.86
N ALA A 331 13.45 -30.19 29.68
CA ALA A 331 14.02 -30.43 28.36
C ALA A 331 13.07 -31.29 27.49
N ASN A 332 12.59 -32.40 28.04
CA ASN A 332 11.65 -33.29 27.32
C ASN A 332 10.30 -32.60 27.04
N TYR A 333 9.75 -31.84 27.98
CA TYR A 333 8.53 -31.07 27.79
C TYR A 333 8.65 -30.10 26.60
N TRP A 334 9.68 -29.28 26.57
CA TRP A 334 9.88 -28.31 25.49
C TRP A 334 10.13 -28.97 24.15
N LYS A 335 10.87 -30.09 24.12
CA LYS A 335 11.10 -30.89 22.91
C LYS A 335 9.81 -31.47 22.34
N GLN A 336 8.92 -31.98 23.21
CA GLN A 336 7.64 -32.49 22.78
C GLN A 336 6.75 -31.39 22.25
N LYS A 337 6.65 -30.26 22.94
CA LYS A 337 5.89 -29.07 22.51
C LYS A 337 6.37 -28.56 21.15
N ALA A 338 7.68 -28.52 20.90
CA ALA A 338 8.26 -28.16 19.63
C ALA A 338 7.80 -29.09 18.49
N LYS A 339 7.85 -30.43 18.71
CA LYS A 339 7.41 -31.42 17.73
C LYS A 339 5.92 -31.31 17.41
N GLU A 340 5.08 -31.10 18.42
CA GLU A 340 3.63 -30.94 18.23
C GLU A 340 3.33 -29.71 17.37
N LEU A 341 4.01 -28.60 17.60
CA LEU A 341 3.80 -27.36 16.83
C LEU A 341 4.38 -27.49 15.40
N GLU A 342 5.55 -28.09 15.24
CA GLU A 342 6.16 -28.37 13.94
C GLU A 342 5.24 -29.22 13.06
N ASN A 343 4.61 -30.26 13.64
CA ASN A 343 3.69 -31.15 12.92
C ASN A 343 2.37 -30.47 12.55
N LYS A 344 1.92 -29.47 13.31
CA LYS A 344 0.73 -28.66 12.96
C LYS A 344 0.98 -27.69 11.81
N ASN A 345 2.24 -27.31 11.61
CA ASN A 345 2.64 -26.36 10.58
C ASN A 345 3.03 -27.02 9.24
N LYS A 346 3.11 -28.35 9.20
CA LYS A 346 3.27 -29.18 8.00
C LYS A 346 1.92 -29.55 7.38
#